data_10259781ef4954907b9e98339412e4d4
#
_entry.id   10259781ef4954907b9e98339412e4d4
#
_cell.length_a   1.000
_cell.length_b   1.000
_cell.length_c   1.000
_cell.angle_alpha   90.00
_cell.angle_beta   90.00
_cell.angle_gamma   90.00
#
_symmetry.space_group_name_H-M   'P 1'
#
loop_
_entity.id
_entity.type
_entity.pdbx_description
1 polymer ?
#
loop_
_entity_poly.entity_id
_entity_poly.type
_entity_poly.pdbx_seq_one_letter_code
_entity_poly.pdbx_strand_id
1 'polypeptide(L)'
;MRYYDLIIVGAGPSGLALAHTTSSIYRRVLIIDKEQEIGGCHRVKRNSDGIFTEHGPRIYLSIYYNFFNLIDELGLKVEDIFVKYKYSFHDVAYSKILPYYNFYEIMMLIMAYLMFFINEDYGKDISLYEYLRGRGFSHKVIDLFDRLCRFTDGGNIYTYSLNKILRMIDADVLMKIYQPKLPLDIVLFSTWKKFLSNRGVDFMLGFQITDYDIQSNNIEIITLNNGEKIKCGKIVFAVPPVALLNIIKYEDGLRNAFGNYNDLERWVDKTKYIDYISITYHFKDKLELPFINGLTFDTEWGIVLINLSDYMEKVENEYSTVLSTAISICDRNSNYTYKKANECTNDELIKEVHRQIKESVFIDLSDDYTAIVNPNNYYNVHKNKWECKDNAYFNVYNEKYIPFESSINNLYNLGTHNGKSYISYTTMESAVSNAISLAGELYPEVISKYSLYRGITLKNIIMLIIIIMFVLIFYLIR
;
A
#
# COMPACT_ATOMS: atom_id res chain seq x y z
N MET A 1 -20.36 4.71 -31.70
CA MET A 1 -19.41 4.09 -30.76
C MET A 1 -18.54 5.20 -30.20
N ARG A 2 -18.38 5.29 -28.85
CA ARG A 2 -17.50 6.29 -28.22
C ARG A 2 -16.04 5.90 -28.47
N TYR A 3 -15.15 6.90 -28.56
CA TYR A 3 -13.70 6.71 -28.67
C TYR A 3 -13.00 7.45 -27.54
N TYR A 4 -11.99 6.82 -26.94
CA TYR A 4 -11.10 7.41 -25.95
C TYR A 4 -9.63 7.25 -26.36
N ASP A 5 -8.86 8.30 -26.17
CA ASP A 5 -7.42 8.29 -26.47
C ASP A 5 -6.66 7.43 -25.44
N LEU A 6 -7.15 7.42 -24.20
CA LEU A 6 -6.60 6.63 -23.10
C LEU A 6 -7.74 6.01 -22.27
N ILE A 7 -7.72 4.70 -22.12
CA ILE A 7 -8.60 3.96 -21.20
C ILE A 7 -7.74 3.42 -20.05
N ILE A 8 -8.13 3.71 -18.82
CA ILE A 8 -7.47 3.25 -17.59
C ILE A 8 -8.43 2.29 -16.89
N VAL A 9 -8.02 1.05 -16.70
CA VAL A 9 -8.78 0.02 -15.98
C VAL A 9 -8.27 -0.05 -14.56
N GLY A 10 -9.07 0.44 -13.62
CA GLY A 10 -8.74 0.56 -12.21
C GLY A 10 -8.71 2.02 -11.74
N ALA A 11 -9.61 2.37 -10.82
CA ALA A 11 -9.72 3.68 -10.18
C ALA A 11 -8.99 3.72 -8.83
N GLY A 12 -7.93 2.93 -8.67
CA GLY A 12 -7.01 3.00 -7.54
C GLY A 12 -6.02 4.16 -7.68
N PRO A 13 -5.14 4.38 -6.68
CA PRO A 13 -4.19 5.48 -6.69
C PRO A 13 -3.34 5.58 -7.97
N SER A 14 -2.89 4.44 -8.51
CA SER A 14 -2.09 4.42 -9.75
C SER A 14 -2.91 4.92 -10.95
N GLY A 15 -4.15 4.44 -11.12
CA GLY A 15 -5.02 4.86 -12.22
C GLY A 15 -5.43 6.33 -12.11
N LEU A 16 -5.77 6.79 -10.90
CA LEU A 16 -6.09 8.19 -10.65
C LEU A 16 -4.90 9.13 -10.92
N ALA A 17 -3.69 8.73 -10.50
CA ALA A 17 -2.48 9.50 -10.74
C ALA A 17 -2.10 9.55 -12.23
N LEU A 18 -2.28 8.44 -12.96
CA LEU A 18 -2.08 8.41 -14.40
C LEU A 18 -3.07 9.35 -15.11
N ALA A 19 -4.36 9.27 -14.77
CA ALA A 19 -5.35 10.19 -15.32
C ALA A 19 -5.05 11.64 -14.98
N HIS A 20 -4.58 11.92 -13.74
CA HIS A 20 -4.19 13.26 -13.30
C HIS A 20 -3.06 13.83 -14.16
N THR A 21 -1.98 13.07 -14.33
CA THR A 21 -0.80 13.53 -15.07
C THR A 21 -1.05 13.66 -16.56
N THR A 22 -1.91 12.82 -17.14
CA THR A 22 -2.17 12.77 -18.57
C THR A 22 -3.40 13.58 -19.02
N SER A 23 -4.31 13.95 -18.12
CA SER A 23 -5.57 14.64 -18.48
C SER A 23 -5.38 16.01 -19.16
N SER A 24 -4.21 16.65 -18.99
CA SER A 24 -3.89 17.90 -19.71
C SER A 24 -3.49 17.68 -21.17
N ILE A 25 -3.13 16.45 -21.54
CA ILE A 25 -2.67 16.05 -22.87
C ILE A 25 -3.79 15.38 -23.66
N TYR A 26 -4.60 14.59 -22.98
CA TYR A 26 -5.70 13.87 -23.59
C TYR A 26 -7.01 14.61 -23.43
N ARG A 27 -7.74 14.72 -24.55
CA ARG A 27 -9.10 15.29 -24.53
C ARG A 27 -10.15 14.26 -24.10
N ARG A 28 -9.84 12.96 -24.22
CA ARG A 28 -10.79 11.87 -23.94
C ARG A 28 -10.08 10.76 -23.16
N VAL A 29 -10.16 10.86 -21.84
CA VAL A 29 -9.68 9.83 -20.91
C VAL A 29 -10.86 9.17 -20.25
N LEU A 30 -10.87 7.84 -20.18
CA LEU A 30 -11.87 7.04 -19.46
C LEU A 30 -11.22 6.23 -18.37
N ILE A 31 -11.78 6.27 -17.18
CA ILE A 31 -11.46 5.35 -16.08
C ILE A 31 -12.62 4.36 -15.92
N ILE A 32 -12.30 3.06 -15.95
CA ILE A 32 -13.25 1.96 -15.71
C ILE A 32 -12.85 1.26 -14.42
N ASP A 33 -13.80 1.05 -13.51
CA ASP A 33 -13.58 0.21 -12.32
C ASP A 33 -14.79 -0.69 -12.06
N LYS A 34 -14.54 -1.92 -11.61
CA LYS A 34 -15.60 -2.88 -11.23
C LYS A 34 -16.38 -2.45 -10.00
N GLU A 35 -15.79 -1.62 -9.16
CA GLU A 35 -16.39 -1.09 -7.94
C GLU A 35 -17.10 0.23 -8.19
N GLN A 36 -18.07 0.56 -7.34
CA GLN A 36 -18.80 1.83 -7.42
C GLN A 36 -18.01 3.00 -6.83
N GLU A 37 -17.06 2.70 -5.93
CA GLU A 37 -16.23 3.70 -5.27
C GLU A 37 -14.81 3.68 -5.84
N ILE A 38 -14.25 4.87 -6.03
CA ILE A 38 -12.85 5.03 -6.41
C ILE A 38 -11.93 4.91 -5.17
N GLY A 39 -10.62 4.77 -5.40
CA GLY A 39 -9.60 4.72 -4.34
C GLY A 39 -8.92 3.36 -4.21
N GLY A 40 -9.38 2.33 -4.92
CA GLY A 40 -8.77 0.99 -4.88
C GLY A 40 -8.76 0.41 -3.46
N CYS A 41 -7.61 -0.08 -2.98
CA CYS A 41 -7.49 -0.57 -1.60
C CYS A 41 -7.60 0.55 -0.54
N HIS A 42 -7.59 1.82 -0.94
CA HIS A 42 -7.81 2.96 -0.04
C HIS A 42 -9.29 3.39 0.05
N ARG A 43 -10.19 2.71 -0.65
CA ARG A 43 -11.62 3.06 -0.59
C ARG A 43 -12.20 2.83 0.79
N VAL A 44 -13.16 3.67 1.13
CA VAL A 44 -14.00 3.53 2.31
C VAL A 44 -15.27 2.79 1.91
N LYS A 45 -15.71 1.85 2.72
CA LYS A 45 -16.99 1.18 2.59
C LYS A 45 -17.90 1.58 3.74
N ARG A 46 -19.22 1.61 3.48
CA ARG A 46 -20.25 1.85 4.49
C ARG A 46 -21.26 0.72 4.48
N ASN A 47 -21.74 0.32 5.66
CA ASN A 47 -22.85 -0.63 5.76
C ASN A 47 -24.19 0.07 5.47
N SER A 48 -25.32 -0.67 5.60
CA SER A 48 -26.67 -0.14 5.40
C SER A 48 -27.01 1.01 6.35
N ASP A 49 -26.40 1.06 7.52
CA ASP A 49 -26.64 2.08 8.56
C ASP A 49 -25.69 3.29 8.40
N GLY A 50 -24.87 3.30 7.34
CA GLY A 50 -23.91 4.35 7.04
C GLY A 50 -22.62 4.26 7.83
N ILE A 51 -22.44 3.25 8.68
CA ILE A 51 -21.24 3.05 9.50
C ILE A 51 -20.08 2.67 8.58
N PHE A 52 -18.97 3.39 8.71
CA PHE A 52 -17.85 3.22 7.82
C PHE A 52 -16.90 2.10 8.27
N THR A 53 -16.22 1.51 7.28
CA THR A 53 -15.07 0.63 7.47
C THR A 53 -14.05 0.88 6.37
N GLU A 54 -12.79 0.68 6.67
CA GLU A 54 -11.68 0.78 5.73
C GLU A 54 -10.90 -0.52 5.63
N HIS A 55 -10.08 -0.66 4.60
CA HIS A 55 -9.31 -1.90 4.36
C HIS A 55 -8.33 -2.24 5.49
N GLY A 56 -7.97 -1.28 6.33
CA GLY A 56 -7.13 -1.46 7.50
C GLY A 56 -6.44 -0.17 7.92
N PRO A 57 -5.79 -0.18 9.10
CA PRO A 57 -5.05 0.96 9.61
C PRO A 57 -4.03 1.47 8.58
N ARG A 58 -4.01 2.78 8.36
CA ARG A 58 -3.15 3.42 7.37
C ARG A 58 -2.39 4.57 7.99
N ILE A 59 -1.18 4.75 7.53
CA ILE A 59 -0.35 5.91 7.81
C ILE A 59 0.10 6.55 6.50
N TYR A 60 0.31 7.86 6.53
CA TYR A 60 0.87 8.64 5.43
C TYR A 60 2.20 9.23 5.89
N LEU A 61 3.20 9.21 5.03
CA LEU A 61 4.54 9.62 5.38
C LEU A 61 4.91 10.91 4.67
N SER A 62 5.62 11.82 5.35
CA SER A 62 6.07 13.08 4.75
C SER A 62 6.97 12.91 3.53
N ILE A 63 7.50 11.71 3.32
CA ILE A 63 8.31 11.35 2.16
C ILE A 63 7.49 10.99 0.91
N TYR A 64 6.16 11.08 0.97
CA TYR A 64 5.28 10.87 -0.19
C TYR A 64 5.23 12.14 -1.07
N TYR A 65 6.37 12.57 -1.53
CA TYR A 65 6.55 13.85 -2.22
C TYR A 65 5.73 13.97 -3.51
N ASN A 66 5.74 12.92 -4.33
CA ASN A 66 5.02 12.94 -5.61
C ASN A 66 3.51 12.90 -5.39
N PHE A 67 3.04 12.14 -4.40
CA PHE A 67 1.64 12.12 -4.00
C PHE A 67 1.20 13.49 -3.49
N PHE A 68 1.96 14.12 -2.60
CA PHE A 68 1.63 15.45 -2.06
C PHE A 68 1.67 16.55 -3.11
N ASN A 69 2.56 16.46 -4.10
CA ASN A 69 2.55 17.36 -5.24
C ASN A 69 1.26 17.28 -6.06
N LEU A 70 0.72 16.05 -6.27
CA LEU A 70 -0.57 15.91 -6.94
C LEU A 70 -1.73 16.44 -6.09
N ILE A 71 -1.68 16.29 -4.76
CA ILE A 71 -2.68 16.87 -3.86
C ILE A 71 -2.69 18.40 -3.95
N ASP A 72 -1.54 19.04 -3.97
CA ASP A 72 -1.43 20.50 -4.12
C ASP A 72 -2.10 21.00 -5.41
N GLU A 73 -1.98 20.25 -6.51
CA GLU A 73 -2.68 20.57 -7.76
C GLU A 73 -4.23 20.42 -7.66
N LEU A 74 -4.73 19.65 -6.70
CA LEU A 74 -6.18 19.61 -6.41
C LEU A 74 -6.68 20.86 -5.70
N GLY A 75 -5.78 21.79 -5.35
CA GLY A 75 -6.06 22.97 -4.54
C GLY A 75 -6.17 22.65 -3.04
N LEU A 76 -5.60 21.53 -2.61
CA LEU A 76 -5.61 21.06 -1.22
C LEU A 76 -4.18 21.12 -0.66
N LYS A 77 -4.01 21.68 0.52
CA LYS A 77 -2.75 21.57 1.26
C LYS A 77 -2.72 20.29 2.08
N VAL A 78 -1.52 19.78 2.33
CA VAL A 78 -1.36 18.58 3.18
C VAL A 78 -2.05 18.77 4.52
N GLU A 79 -1.95 19.95 5.11
CA GLU A 79 -2.55 20.32 6.40
C GLU A 79 -4.08 20.42 6.35
N ASP A 80 -4.69 20.55 5.18
CA ASP A 80 -6.15 20.55 5.03
C ASP A 80 -6.72 19.16 5.14
N ILE A 81 -5.96 18.16 4.67
CA ILE A 81 -6.38 16.74 4.60
C ILE A 81 -5.86 15.94 5.79
N PHE A 82 -4.63 16.23 6.23
CA PHE A 82 -3.91 15.41 7.20
C PHE A 82 -3.56 16.19 8.46
N VAL A 83 -3.50 15.48 9.58
CA VAL A 83 -2.91 15.92 10.83
C VAL A 83 -1.69 15.05 11.15
N LYS A 84 -0.71 15.65 11.84
CA LYS A 84 0.47 14.92 12.29
C LYS A 84 0.07 13.80 13.24
N TYR A 85 0.64 12.61 13.03
CA TYR A 85 0.46 11.49 13.95
C TYR A 85 0.91 11.88 15.37
N LYS A 86 0.15 11.44 16.38
CA LYS A 86 0.33 11.83 17.77
C LYS A 86 1.71 11.43 18.33
N TYR A 87 2.27 10.34 17.82
CA TYR A 87 3.60 9.83 18.19
C TYR A 87 4.47 9.71 16.95
N SER A 88 5.76 10.03 17.09
CA SER A 88 6.70 9.82 16.00
C SER A 88 7.14 8.35 15.95
N PHE A 89 7.58 7.90 14.77
CA PHE A 89 8.21 6.59 14.63
C PHE A 89 9.43 6.45 15.58
N HIS A 90 10.16 7.54 15.81
CA HIS A 90 11.30 7.55 16.72
C HIS A 90 10.90 7.23 18.15
N ASP A 91 9.78 7.78 18.64
CA ASP A 91 9.29 7.51 20.00
C ASP A 91 8.92 6.04 20.17
N VAL A 92 8.26 5.46 19.16
CA VAL A 92 7.93 4.02 19.12
C VAL A 92 9.19 3.17 19.02
N ALA A 93 10.15 3.54 18.17
CA ALA A 93 11.40 2.82 18.00
C ALA A 93 12.21 2.79 19.31
N TYR A 94 12.37 3.91 20.00
CA TYR A 94 13.12 3.97 21.25
C TYR A 94 12.44 3.19 22.39
N SER A 95 11.12 3.33 22.55
CA SER A 95 10.42 2.74 23.69
C SER A 95 10.04 1.27 23.48
N LYS A 96 9.78 0.86 22.25
CA LYS A 96 9.20 -0.46 21.97
C LYS A 96 10.10 -1.40 21.16
N ILE A 97 10.97 -0.88 20.33
CA ILE A 97 11.80 -1.69 19.42
C ILE A 97 13.21 -1.86 19.94
N LEU A 98 13.89 -0.76 20.27
CA LEU A 98 15.30 -0.78 20.67
C LEU A 98 15.61 -1.68 21.88
N PRO A 99 14.76 -1.78 22.92
CA PRO A 99 15.02 -2.65 24.07
C PRO A 99 15.09 -4.15 23.75
N TYR A 100 14.64 -4.58 22.56
CA TYR A 100 14.69 -5.98 22.16
C TYR A 100 16.04 -6.41 21.61
N TYR A 101 16.88 -5.44 21.17
CA TYR A 101 18.17 -5.71 20.56
C TYR A 101 19.28 -5.80 21.60
N ASN A 102 20.21 -6.73 21.38
CA ASN A 102 21.50 -6.70 22.03
C ASN A 102 22.53 -5.91 21.19
N PHE A 103 23.67 -5.60 21.79
CA PHE A 103 24.72 -4.81 21.13
C PHE A 103 25.24 -5.45 19.82
N TYR A 104 25.39 -6.78 19.80
CA TYR A 104 25.84 -7.49 18.62
C TYR A 104 24.85 -7.36 17.46
N GLU A 105 23.54 -7.52 17.71
CA GLU A 105 22.48 -7.38 16.69
C GLU A 105 22.46 -5.98 16.11
N ILE A 106 22.62 -4.94 16.95
CA ILE A 106 22.72 -3.55 16.49
C ILE A 106 23.94 -3.37 15.59
N MET A 107 25.11 -3.89 15.99
CA MET A 107 26.33 -3.81 15.18
C MET A 107 26.18 -4.50 13.84
N MET A 108 25.49 -5.65 13.77
CA MET A 108 25.23 -6.36 12.51
C MET A 108 24.31 -5.57 11.58
N LEU A 109 23.32 -4.85 12.11
CA LEU A 109 22.46 -3.96 11.31
C LEU A 109 23.25 -2.74 10.80
N ILE A 110 24.08 -2.14 11.62
CA ILE A 110 24.97 -1.03 11.19
C ILE A 110 25.90 -1.51 10.07
N MET A 111 26.53 -2.67 10.23
CA MET A 111 27.40 -3.24 9.20
C MET A 111 26.63 -3.52 7.89
N ALA A 112 25.41 -4.04 7.98
CA ALA A 112 24.57 -4.24 6.80
C ALA A 112 24.27 -2.90 6.10
N TYR A 113 23.96 -1.85 6.86
CA TYR A 113 23.73 -0.52 6.29
C TYR A 113 25.01 0.08 5.68
N LEU A 114 26.17 -0.09 6.28
CA LEU A 114 27.45 0.33 5.68
C LEU A 114 27.74 -0.39 4.37
N MET A 115 27.46 -1.69 4.27
CA MET A 115 27.59 -2.43 3.02
C MET A 115 26.61 -1.92 1.95
N PHE A 116 25.36 -1.60 2.35
CA PHE A 116 24.37 -0.96 1.47
C PHE A 116 24.80 0.46 1.05
N PHE A 117 25.41 1.23 1.94
CA PHE A 117 25.94 2.55 1.63
C PHE A 117 26.98 2.52 0.51
N ILE A 118 27.87 1.49 0.52
CA ILE A 118 28.88 1.27 -0.51
C ILE A 118 28.25 0.71 -1.80
N ASN A 119 27.32 -0.24 -1.68
CA ASN A 119 26.65 -0.93 -2.79
C ASN A 119 25.14 -0.97 -2.55
N GLU A 120 24.38 -0.13 -3.28
CA GLU A 120 22.92 -0.04 -3.16
C GLU A 120 22.18 -1.35 -3.50
N ASP A 121 22.84 -2.29 -4.12
CA ASP A 121 22.29 -3.61 -4.44
C ASP A 121 22.56 -4.67 -3.37
N TYR A 122 23.33 -4.30 -2.32
CA TYR A 122 23.62 -5.22 -1.23
C TYR A 122 22.36 -5.79 -0.59
N GLY A 123 22.31 -7.10 -0.47
CA GLY A 123 21.20 -7.83 0.16
C GLY A 123 19.95 -8.01 -0.70
N LYS A 124 20.01 -7.77 -2.02
CA LYS A 124 18.88 -8.04 -2.93
C LYS A 124 18.57 -9.53 -3.08
N ASP A 125 19.61 -10.36 -3.05
CA ASP A 125 19.54 -11.80 -3.33
C ASP A 125 19.45 -12.66 -2.05
N ILE A 126 19.17 -12.05 -0.93
CA ILE A 126 18.99 -12.75 0.35
C ILE A 126 17.72 -12.26 1.03
N SER A 127 16.89 -13.21 1.54
CA SER A 127 15.75 -12.83 2.36
C SER A 127 16.20 -12.24 3.69
N LEU A 128 15.36 -11.40 4.26
CA LEU A 128 15.61 -10.86 5.59
C LEU A 128 15.76 -11.97 6.63
N TYR A 129 14.94 -13.02 6.55
CA TYR A 129 15.03 -14.18 7.43
C TYR A 129 16.39 -14.88 7.35
N GLU A 130 16.88 -15.18 6.14
CA GLU A 130 18.18 -15.84 5.96
C GLU A 130 19.33 -14.99 6.50
N TYR A 131 19.29 -13.67 6.31
CA TYR A 131 20.28 -12.76 6.88
C TYR A 131 20.25 -12.78 8.41
N LEU A 132 19.09 -12.56 9.02
CA LEU A 132 18.95 -12.48 10.47
C LEU A 132 19.36 -13.81 11.11
N ARG A 133 18.86 -14.94 10.60
CA ARG A 133 19.19 -16.27 11.12
C ARG A 133 20.68 -16.60 10.92
N GLY A 134 21.21 -16.35 9.72
CA GLY A 134 22.62 -16.62 9.40
C GLY A 134 23.61 -15.78 10.21
N ARG A 135 23.17 -14.65 10.78
CA ARG A 135 23.95 -13.79 11.67
C ARG A 135 23.67 -14.03 13.16
N GLY A 136 22.84 -15.04 13.49
CA GLY A 136 22.60 -15.43 14.88
C GLY A 136 21.76 -14.45 15.69
N PHE A 137 20.83 -13.73 15.03
CA PHE A 137 19.86 -12.90 15.73
C PHE A 137 18.93 -13.72 16.61
N SER A 138 18.50 -13.18 17.72
CA SER A 138 17.59 -13.81 18.65
C SER A 138 16.21 -14.03 18.02
N HIS A 139 15.51 -15.10 18.42
CA HIS A 139 14.15 -15.37 17.96
C HIS A 139 13.20 -14.19 18.18
N LYS A 140 13.41 -13.46 19.27
CA LYS A 140 12.60 -12.28 19.64
C LYS A 140 12.77 -11.14 18.63
N VAL A 141 14.00 -10.87 18.18
CA VAL A 141 14.27 -9.86 17.17
C VAL A 141 13.80 -10.32 15.78
N ILE A 142 13.92 -11.60 15.45
CA ILE A 142 13.40 -12.17 14.21
C ILE A 142 11.86 -12.02 14.14
N ASP A 143 11.13 -12.35 15.22
CA ASP A 143 9.66 -12.16 15.30
C ASP A 143 9.29 -10.67 15.20
N LEU A 144 10.09 -9.79 15.82
CA LEU A 144 9.89 -8.34 15.70
C LEU A 144 9.99 -7.85 14.24
N PHE A 145 11.01 -8.29 13.51
CA PHE A 145 11.15 -7.96 12.09
C PHE A 145 10.01 -8.53 11.23
N ASP A 146 9.54 -9.73 11.54
CA ASP A 146 8.37 -10.30 10.82
C ASP A 146 7.13 -9.43 11.01
N ARG A 147 6.86 -8.98 12.24
CA ARG A 147 5.76 -8.06 12.55
C ARG A 147 5.92 -6.71 11.86
N LEU A 148 7.13 -6.15 11.82
CA LEU A 148 7.41 -4.90 11.11
C LEU A 148 7.14 -5.03 9.60
N CYS A 149 7.60 -6.11 8.97
CA CYS A 149 7.32 -6.35 7.55
C CYS A 149 5.81 -6.45 7.28
N ARG A 150 5.07 -7.18 8.11
CA ARG A 150 3.62 -7.33 8.01
C ARG A 150 2.88 -6.01 8.21
N PHE A 151 3.33 -5.21 9.16
CA PHE A 151 2.78 -3.88 9.41
C PHE A 151 2.99 -2.93 8.22
N THR A 152 4.12 -3.01 7.53
CA THR A 152 4.49 -2.07 6.48
C THR A 152 3.60 -2.22 5.24
N ASP A 153 3.50 -3.43 4.68
CA ASP A 153 2.74 -3.69 3.45
C ASP A 153 2.15 -5.11 3.35
N GLY A 154 2.04 -5.82 4.47
CA GLY A 154 1.48 -7.18 4.53
C GLY A 154 2.45 -8.28 4.12
N GLY A 155 3.71 -7.95 3.79
CA GLY A 155 4.76 -8.94 3.55
C GLY A 155 5.26 -9.59 4.85
N ASN A 156 6.28 -10.43 4.75
CA ASN A 156 6.92 -11.08 5.89
C ASN A 156 8.44 -11.20 5.68
N ILE A 157 9.17 -11.61 6.69
CA ILE A 157 10.65 -11.73 6.61
C ILE A 157 11.17 -12.72 5.56
N TYR A 158 10.32 -13.64 5.06
CA TYR A 158 10.68 -14.58 4.00
C TYR A 158 10.51 -13.97 2.61
N THR A 159 9.63 -12.98 2.45
CA THR A 159 9.36 -12.30 1.18
C THR A 159 10.08 -10.96 1.06
N TYR A 160 10.51 -10.38 2.18
CA TYR A 160 11.36 -9.21 2.19
C TYR A 160 12.82 -9.58 1.93
N SER A 161 13.49 -8.84 1.03
CA SER A 161 14.95 -8.88 0.97
C SER A 161 15.56 -8.03 2.08
N LEU A 162 16.81 -8.33 2.46
CA LEU A 162 17.58 -7.44 3.32
C LEU A 162 17.68 -6.03 2.70
N ASN A 163 17.91 -5.94 1.40
CA ASN A 163 17.97 -4.67 0.66
C ASN A 163 16.71 -3.81 0.83
N LYS A 164 15.51 -4.43 0.81
CA LYS A 164 14.25 -3.71 0.99
C LYS A 164 14.18 -3.01 2.35
N ILE A 165 14.62 -3.67 3.41
CA ILE A 165 14.68 -3.08 4.77
C ILE A 165 15.72 -1.96 4.84
N LEU A 166 16.90 -2.16 4.23
CA LEU A 166 17.95 -1.13 4.22
C LEU A 166 17.52 0.13 3.45
N ARG A 167 16.81 -0.03 2.34
CA ARG A 167 16.18 1.08 1.61
C ARG A 167 15.10 1.80 2.42
N MET A 168 14.33 1.04 3.20
CA MET A 168 13.33 1.63 4.09
C MET A 168 14.02 2.49 5.17
N ILE A 169 15.06 1.97 5.81
CA ILE A 169 15.86 2.73 6.80
C ILE A 169 16.47 3.97 6.15
N ASP A 170 16.98 3.86 4.93
CA ASP A 170 17.59 4.98 4.21
C ASP A 170 16.58 6.09 3.85
N ALA A 171 15.38 5.70 3.42
CA ALA A 171 14.33 6.65 3.00
C ALA A 171 13.64 7.34 4.17
N ASP A 172 13.45 6.64 5.28
CA ASP A 172 12.50 7.03 6.32
C ASP A 172 13.14 7.80 7.49
N VAL A 173 14.44 8.11 7.42
CA VAL A 173 15.19 8.70 8.54
C VAL A 173 14.66 10.05 9.03
N LEU A 174 14.06 10.85 8.16
CA LEU A 174 13.48 12.16 8.46
C LEU A 174 11.96 12.20 8.36
N MET A 175 11.31 11.04 8.26
CA MET A 175 9.87 10.98 8.02
C MET A 175 9.06 11.52 9.19
N LYS A 176 7.97 12.21 8.85
CA LYS A 176 6.84 12.48 9.75
C LYS A 176 5.67 11.61 9.34
N ILE A 177 4.89 11.19 10.32
CA ILE A 177 3.71 10.36 10.10
C ILE A 177 2.47 11.24 10.17
N TYR A 178 1.50 10.97 9.29
CA TYR A 178 0.24 11.68 9.19
C TYR A 178 -0.95 10.73 9.19
N GLN A 179 -2.09 11.25 9.67
CA GLN A 179 -3.40 10.62 9.61
C GLN A 179 -4.40 11.54 8.93
N PRO A 180 -5.38 11.02 8.17
CA PRO A 180 -6.39 11.85 7.54
C PRO A 180 -7.34 12.44 8.59
N LYS A 181 -7.76 13.69 8.38
CA LYS A 181 -8.72 14.42 9.21
C LYS A 181 -10.16 13.95 9.05
N LEU A 182 -10.46 13.32 7.94
CA LEU A 182 -11.77 12.77 7.58
C LEU A 182 -11.56 11.46 6.80
N PRO A 183 -12.58 10.60 6.69
CA PRO A 183 -12.54 9.45 5.80
C PRO A 183 -12.12 9.85 4.39
N LEU A 184 -11.24 9.05 3.77
CA LEU A 184 -10.58 9.42 2.51
C LEU A 184 -11.54 9.59 1.32
N ASP A 185 -12.70 8.92 1.35
CA ASP A 185 -13.76 9.11 0.35
C ASP A 185 -14.26 10.56 0.33
N ILE A 186 -14.33 11.19 1.52
CA ILE A 186 -14.80 12.56 1.71
C ILE A 186 -13.69 13.58 1.37
N VAL A 187 -12.52 13.44 2.01
CA VAL A 187 -11.50 14.50 1.98
C VAL A 187 -10.62 14.45 0.74
N LEU A 188 -10.36 13.26 0.19
CA LEU A 188 -9.41 13.09 -0.92
C LEU A 188 -10.09 12.64 -2.21
N PHE A 189 -10.73 11.47 -2.20
CA PHE A 189 -11.17 10.84 -3.45
C PHE A 189 -12.32 11.58 -4.11
N SER A 190 -13.27 12.16 -3.35
CA SER A 190 -14.32 12.99 -3.90
C SER A 190 -13.75 14.21 -4.64
N THR A 191 -12.76 14.89 -4.03
CA THR A 191 -12.08 16.05 -4.60
C THR A 191 -11.27 15.65 -5.84
N TRP A 192 -10.54 14.54 -5.77
CA TRP A 192 -9.75 14.04 -6.90
C TRP A 192 -10.65 13.67 -8.10
N LYS A 193 -11.76 12.97 -7.85
CA LYS A 193 -12.75 12.65 -8.89
C LYS A 193 -13.30 13.92 -9.54
N LYS A 194 -13.71 14.90 -8.72
CA LYS A 194 -14.24 16.19 -9.21
C LYS A 194 -13.21 16.92 -10.08
N PHE A 195 -11.96 16.97 -9.63
CA PHE A 195 -10.86 17.59 -10.37
C PHE A 195 -10.65 16.91 -11.74
N LEU A 196 -10.61 15.59 -11.78
CA LEU A 196 -10.44 14.82 -13.03
C LEU A 196 -11.64 15.00 -13.96
N SER A 197 -12.86 14.97 -13.43
CA SER A 197 -14.07 15.21 -14.22
C SER A 197 -14.10 16.62 -14.83
N ASN A 198 -13.64 17.62 -14.08
CA ASN A 198 -13.51 19.00 -14.59
C ASN A 198 -12.46 19.13 -15.71
N ARG A 199 -11.51 18.19 -15.79
CA ARG A 199 -10.52 18.07 -16.87
C ARG A 199 -10.98 17.18 -18.03
N GLY A 200 -12.25 16.74 -18.03
CA GLY A 200 -12.84 15.93 -19.09
C GLY A 200 -12.53 14.45 -18.98
N VAL A 201 -12.14 13.94 -17.81
CA VAL A 201 -12.02 12.51 -17.56
C VAL A 201 -13.38 11.92 -17.25
N ASP A 202 -13.79 10.91 -18.01
CA ASP A 202 -15.00 10.15 -17.78
C ASP A 202 -14.76 8.98 -16.84
N PHE A 203 -15.79 8.63 -16.03
CA PHE A 203 -15.76 7.50 -15.11
C PHE A 203 -16.90 6.53 -15.40
N MET A 204 -16.56 5.26 -15.57
CA MET A 204 -17.50 4.14 -15.62
C MET A 204 -17.23 3.21 -14.45
N LEU A 205 -17.95 3.44 -13.35
CA LEU A 205 -17.82 2.69 -12.09
C LEU A 205 -18.91 1.61 -12.02
N GLY A 206 -18.58 0.45 -11.47
CA GLY A 206 -19.43 -0.74 -11.49
C GLY A 206 -19.40 -1.50 -12.83
N PHE A 207 -18.44 -1.19 -13.70
CA PHE A 207 -18.29 -1.83 -15.01
C PHE A 207 -17.00 -2.63 -15.11
N GLN A 208 -17.04 -3.69 -15.90
CA GLN A 208 -15.90 -4.56 -16.21
C GLN A 208 -15.83 -4.77 -17.74
N ILE A 209 -14.62 -4.91 -18.25
CA ILE A 209 -14.39 -5.33 -19.63
C ILE A 209 -14.61 -6.84 -19.70
N THR A 210 -15.38 -7.28 -20.68
CA THR A 210 -15.74 -8.68 -20.90
C THR A 210 -15.20 -9.25 -22.19
N ASP A 211 -14.74 -8.40 -23.12
CA ASP A 211 -14.24 -8.84 -24.42
C ASP A 211 -13.32 -7.78 -25.05
N TYR A 212 -12.37 -8.23 -25.88
CA TYR A 212 -11.36 -7.42 -26.57
C TYR A 212 -11.30 -7.77 -28.05
N ASP A 213 -11.54 -6.80 -28.92
CA ASP A 213 -11.31 -6.95 -30.37
C ASP A 213 -9.86 -6.53 -30.68
N ILE A 214 -9.02 -7.51 -31.00
CA ILE A 214 -7.59 -7.32 -31.25
C ILE A 214 -7.33 -7.46 -32.75
N GLN A 215 -6.84 -6.38 -33.37
CA GLN A 215 -6.49 -6.33 -34.78
C GLN A 215 -5.09 -5.75 -34.97
N SER A 216 -4.28 -6.37 -35.84
CA SER A 216 -2.92 -5.92 -36.14
C SER A 216 -2.07 -5.64 -34.89
N ASN A 217 -2.19 -6.50 -33.88
CA ASN A 217 -1.51 -6.38 -32.57
C ASN A 217 -1.88 -5.11 -31.78
N ASN A 218 -3.10 -4.59 -31.97
CA ASN A 218 -3.69 -3.50 -31.19
C ASN A 218 -5.06 -3.90 -30.70
N ILE A 219 -5.45 -3.47 -29.52
CA ILE A 219 -6.83 -3.55 -29.05
C ILE A 219 -7.58 -2.37 -29.65
N GLU A 220 -8.49 -2.65 -30.59
CA GLU A 220 -9.28 -1.61 -31.26
C GLU A 220 -10.58 -1.28 -30.50
N ILE A 221 -11.22 -2.31 -29.94
CA ILE A 221 -12.49 -2.18 -29.26
C ILE A 221 -12.48 -3.01 -27.98
N ILE A 222 -13.03 -2.46 -26.90
CA ILE A 222 -13.40 -3.19 -25.71
C ILE A 222 -14.91 -3.30 -25.59
N THR A 223 -15.42 -4.39 -25.02
CA THR A 223 -16.83 -4.59 -24.69
C THR A 223 -16.99 -4.65 -23.17
N LEU A 224 -17.93 -3.90 -22.63
CA LEU A 224 -18.24 -3.89 -21.21
C LEU A 224 -19.31 -4.93 -20.84
N ASN A 225 -19.45 -5.24 -19.55
CA ASN A 225 -20.45 -6.19 -19.03
C ASN A 225 -21.92 -5.78 -19.29
N ASN A 226 -22.19 -4.54 -19.68
CA ASN A 226 -23.50 -4.07 -20.12
C ASN A 226 -23.70 -4.17 -21.66
N GLY A 227 -22.72 -4.73 -22.37
CA GLY A 227 -22.72 -4.85 -23.84
C GLY A 227 -22.28 -3.60 -24.61
N GLU A 228 -21.91 -2.51 -23.89
CA GLU A 228 -21.41 -1.30 -24.54
C GLU A 228 -20.05 -1.54 -25.17
N LYS A 229 -19.87 -1.11 -26.43
CA LYS A 229 -18.60 -1.19 -27.15
C LYS A 229 -17.95 0.19 -27.24
N ILE A 230 -16.65 0.25 -26.91
CA ILE A 230 -15.84 1.46 -26.84
C ILE A 230 -14.58 1.27 -27.67
N LYS A 231 -14.30 2.24 -28.56
CA LYS A 231 -13.02 2.29 -29.28
C LYS A 231 -11.94 2.90 -28.42
N CYS A 232 -10.72 2.36 -28.53
CA CYS A 232 -9.61 2.76 -27.68
C CYS A 232 -8.34 3.08 -28.48
N GLY A 233 -7.65 4.15 -28.05
CA GLY A 233 -6.28 4.43 -28.44
C GLY A 233 -5.32 3.58 -27.60
N LYS A 234 -4.98 4.01 -26.39
CA LYS A 234 -4.16 3.25 -25.43
C LYS A 234 -5.01 2.69 -24.30
N ILE A 235 -4.62 1.51 -23.79
CA ILE A 235 -5.24 0.87 -22.63
C ILE A 235 -4.17 0.62 -21.57
N VAL A 236 -4.49 0.97 -20.32
CA VAL A 236 -3.62 0.73 -19.19
C VAL A 236 -4.38 -0.06 -18.12
N PHE A 237 -3.91 -1.26 -17.80
CA PHE A 237 -4.42 -2.05 -16.67
C PHE A 237 -3.76 -1.56 -15.38
N ALA A 238 -4.41 -0.63 -14.70
CA ALA A 238 -3.97 -0.09 -13.40
C ALA A 238 -4.54 -0.91 -12.23
N VAL A 239 -4.32 -2.21 -12.27
CA VAL A 239 -4.90 -3.20 -11.37
C VAL A 239 -3.82 -4.02 -10.65
N PRO A 240 -4.13 -4.63 -9.47
CA PRO A 240 -3.19 -5.54 -8.81
C PRO A 240 -2.83 -6.75 -9.70
N PRO A 241 -1.65 -7.37 -9.52
CA PRO A 241 -1.19 -8.49 -10.35
C PRO A 241 -2.16 -9.69 -10.40
N VAL A 242 -2.86 -10.00 -9.31
CA VAL A 242 -3.90 -11.05 -9.30
C VAL A 242 -5.06 -10.69 -10.23
N ALA A 243 -5.48 -9.42 -10.25
CA ALA A 243 -6.54 -8.96 -11.15
C ALA A 243 -6.06 -8.94 -12.60
N LEU A 244 -4.79 -8.57 -12.84
CA LEU A 244 -4.17 -8.66 -14.16
C LEU A 244 -4.22 -10.09 -14.71
N LEU A 245 -3.82 -11.11 -13.91
CA LEU A 245 -3.93 -12.51 -14.31
C LEU A 245 -5.35 -12.90 -14.67
N ASN A 246 -6.34 -12.48 -13.86
CA ASN A 246 -7.74 -12.81 -14.10
C ASN A 246 -8.28 -12.18 -15.40
N ILE A 247 -7.81 -10.99 -15.75
CA ILE A 247 -8.18 -10.32 -17.00
C ILE A 247 -7.63 -11.09 -18.22
N ILE A 248 -6.35 -11.46 -18.18
CA ILE A 248 -5.67 -12.03 -19.35
C ILE A 248 -5.87 -13.55 -19.49
N LYS A 249 -6.32 -14.23 -18.43
CA LYS A 249 -6.38 -15.70 -18.38
C LYS A 249 -7.21 -16.35 -19.47
N TYR A 250 -8.36 -15.78 -19.77
CA TYR A 250 -9.36 -16.35 -20.69
C TYR A 250 -9.36 -15.73 -22.08
N GLU A 251 -8.47 -14.76 -22.31
CA GLU A 251 -8.33 -14.04 -23.56
C GLU A 251 -7.08 -14.53 -24.30
N ASP A 252 -7.25 -15.40 -25.29
CA ASP A 252 -6.14 -16.01 -26.04
C ASP A 252 -5.16 -14.96 -26.58
N GLY A 253 -5.66 -13.84 -27.09
CA GLY A 253 -4.85 -12.71 -27.58
C GLY A 253 -4.08 -11.95 -26.51
N LEU A 254 -4.51 -12.00 -25.23
CA LEU A 254 -3.89 -11.30 -24.11
C LEU A 254 -3.07 -12.19 -23.21
N ARG A 255 -3.25 -13.50 -23.25
CA ARG A 255 -2.70 -14.45 -22.29
C ARG A 255 -1.19 -14.32 -22.05
N ASN A 256 -0.44 -14.05 -23.10
CA ASN A 256 1.02 -13.87 -23.02
C ASN A 256 1.46 -12.41 -23.25
N ALA A 257 0.55 -11.45 -23.13
CA ALA A 257 0.84 -10.04 -23.39
C ALA A 257 1.98 -9.49 -22.49
N PHE A 258 2.06 -9.93 -21.25
CA PHE A 258 3.07 -9.51 -20.27
C PHE A 258 4.13 -10.60 -20.01
N GLY A 259 4.47 -11.40 -21.02
CA GLY A 259 5.37 -12.52 -20.92
C GLY A 259 4.67 -13.87 -20.85
N ASN A 260 5.40 -14.95 -20.57
CA ASN A 260 4.80 -16.26 -20.44
C ASN A 260 3.81 -16.29 -19.27
N TYR A 261 2.56 -16.73 -19.53
CA TYR A 261 1.49 -16.73 -18.53
C TYR A 261 1.85 -17.52 -17.27
N ASN A 262 2.44 -18.71 -17.39
CA ASN A 262 2.76 -19.57 -16.25
C ASN A 262 3.88 -18.95 -15.39
N ASP A 263 4.81 -18.21 -16.01
CA ASP A 263 5.86 -17.50 -15.29
C ASP A 263 5.29 -16.30 -14.52
N LEU A 264 4.38 -15.56 -15.16
CA LEU A 264 3.65 -14.47 -14.52
C LEU A 264 2.76 -14.98 -13.37
N GLU A 265 2.06 -16.10 -13.54
CA GLU A 265 1.24 -16.71 -12.51
C GLU A 265 2.08 -17.11 -11.28
N ARG A 266 3.22 -17.77 -11.50
CA ARG A 266 4.16 -18.10 -10.41
C ARG A 266 4.70 -16.85 -9.71
N TRP A 267 5.01 -15.80 -10.47
CA TRP A 267 5.45 -14.53 -9.92
C TRP A 267 4.35 -13.90 -9.04
N VAL A 268 3.12 -13.85 -9.55
CA VAL A 268 1.96 -13.31 -8.82
C VAL A 268 1.70 -14.10 -7.54
N ASP A 269 1.78 -15.42 -7.59
CA ASP A 269 1.56 -16.27 -6.41
C ASP A 269 2.57 -15.99 -5.28
N LYS A 270 3.79 -15.62 -5.63
CA LYS A 270 4.81 -15.22 -4.64
C LYS A 270 4.62 -13.81 -4.09
N THR A 271 3.94 -12.92 -4.83
CA THR A 271 3.88 -11.48 -4.52
C THR A 271 2.56 -10.98 -3.99
N LYS A 272 1.52 -11.82 -3.94
CA LYS A 272 0.21 -11.45 -3.37
C LYS A 272 0.25 -11.40 -1.85
N TYR A 273 -0.61 -10.59 -1.24
CA TYR A 273 -0.89 -10.66 0.20
C TYR A 273 -1.39 -12.06 0.54
N ILE A 274 -0.89 -12.59 1.65
CA ILE A 274 -1.27 -13.92 2.08
C ILE A 274 -2.42 -13.85 3.06
N ASP A 275 -2.32 -13.05 4.10
CA ASP A 275 -3.33 -13.01 5.16
C ASP A 275 -3.39 -11.59 5.76
N TYR A 276 -4.56 -10.96 5.70
CA TYR A 276 -4.82 -9.66 6.31
C TYR A 276 -6.33 -9.47 6.48
N ILE A 277 -6.80 -9.44 7.72
CA ILE A 277 -8.22 -9.30 8.02
C ILE A 277 -8.45 -8.01 8.77
N SER A 278 -9.26 -7.11 8.20
CA SER A 278 -9.54 -5.79 8.76
C SER A 278 -10.86 -5.77 9.50
N ILE A 279 -10.87 -5.20 10.69
CA ILE A 279 -12.05 -5.02 11.54
C ILE A 279 -12.07 -3.59 12.03
N THR A 280 -13.20 -2.91 11.88
CA THR A 280 -13.40 -1.56 12.44
C THR A 280 -14.38 -1.65 13.61
N TYR A 281 -13.96 -1.16 14.77
CA TYR A 281 -14.78 -1.07 15.99
C TYR A 281 -15.26 0.35 16.20
N HIS A 282 -16.52 0.49 16.54
CA HIS A 282 -17.20 1.75 16.85
C HIS A 282 -17.75 1.69 18.26
N PHE A 283 -17.24 2.54 19.15
CA PHE A 283 -17.66 2.66 20.55
C PHE A 283 -18.42 3.96 20.75
N LYS A 284 -19.51 3.92 21.53
CA LYS A 284 -20.24 5.13 21.94
C LYS A 284 -19.42 5.97 22.90
N ASP A 285 -18.64 5.32 23.75
CA ASP A 285 -17.78 5.98 24.73
C ASP A 285 -16.50 6.52 24.09
N LYS A 286 -15.98 7.61 24.65
CA LYS A 286 -14.66 8.11 24.33
C LYS A 286 -13.61 7.29 25.09
N LEU A 287 -12.82 6.51 24.35
CA LEU A 287 -11.74 5.73 24.92
C LEU A 287 -10.43 6.54 24.87
N GLU A 288 -9.76 6.62 26.02
CA GLU A 288 -8.39 7.13 26.07
C GLU A 288 -7.42 5.94 25.96
N LEU A 289 -6.95 5.69 24.74
CA LEU A 289 -5.96 4.65 24.52
C LEU A 289 -4.58 5.14 24.95
N PRO A 290 -3.85 4.33 25.73
CA PRO A 290 -2.48 4.67 26.06
C PRO A 290 -1.60 4.65 24.80
N PHE A 291 -0.41 5.10 24.93
CA PHE A 291 0.68 5.34 24.00
C PHE A 291 0.91 4.36 22.82
N ILE A 292 0.10 3.31 22.62
CA ILE A 292 0.41 2.17 21.74
C ILE A 292 -0.37 2.26 20.40
N ASN A 293 -0.64 3.43 19.90
CA ASN A 293 -1.21 3.53 18.57
C ASN A 293 -0.22 2.99 17.52
N GLY A 294 -0.61 1.95 16.80
CA GLY A 294 0.08 1.40 15.66
C GLY A 294 0.39 -0.08 15.73
N LEU A 295 1.12 -0.57 16.72
CA LEU A 295 1.56 -1.94 16.78
C LEU A 295 1.36 -2.55 18.17
N THR A 296 0.56 -3.62 18.22
CA THR A 296 0.49 -4.48 19.39
C THR A 296 1.47 -5.65 19.20
N PHE A 297 2.73 -5.45 19.62
CA PHE A 297 3.82 -6.41 19.41
C PHE A 297 3.63 -7.74 20.16
N ASP A 298 2.76 -7.77 21.13
CA ASP A 298 2.54 -8.87 22.05
C ASP A 298 1.26 -9.67 21.74
N THR A 299 0.46 -9.25 20.77
CA THR A 299 -0.72 -10.02 20.36
C THR A 299 -0.35 -11.23 19.51
N GLU A 300 -1.05 -12.34 19.70
CA GLU A 300 -0.80 -13.58 18.98
C GLU A 300 -1.04 -13.41 17.48
N TRP A 301 -2.10 -12.68 17.12
CA TRP A 301 -2.50 -12.45 15.74
C TRP A 301 -1.83 -11.21 15.09
N GLY A 302 -0.85 -10.59 15.77
CA GLY A 302 -0.12 -9.45 15.23
C GLY A 302 -1.05 -8.30 14.85
N ILE A 303 -1.90 -7.89 15.80
CA ILE A 303 -2.94 -6.90 15.55
C ILE A 303 -2.30 -5.52 15.36
N VAL A 304 -2.62 -4.89 14.24
CA VAL A 304 -2.34 -3.48 13.96
C VAL A 304 -3.56 -2.67 14.33
N LEU A 305 -3.37 -1.52 14.97
CA LEU A 305 -4.46 -0.73 15.54
C LEU A 305 -4.17 0.76 15.41
N ILE A 306 -5.16 1.53 14.96
CA ILE A 306 -5.16 3.00 15.03
C ILE A 306 -6.49 3.47 15.60
N ASN A 307 -6.44 4.36 16.61
CA ASN A 307 -7.61 5.10 17.05
C ASN A 307 -7.87 6.27 16.09
N LEU A 308 -8.79 6.10 15.17
CA LEU A 308 -9.10 7.10 14.15
C LEU A 308 -9.68 8.37 14.77
N SER A 309 -10.43 8.25 15.89
CA SER A 309 -11.05 9.38 16.58
C SER A 309 -10.05 10.35 17.22
N ASP A 310 -8.77 9.94 17.36
CA ASP A 310 -7.70 10.86 17.78
C ASP A 310 -7.30 11.86 16.70
N TYR A 311 -7.67 11.61 15.44
CA TYR A 311 -7.22 12.34 14.26
C TYR A 311 -8.37 12.87 13.41
N MET A 312 -9.46 12.11 13.29
CA MET A 312 -10.62 12.48 12.48
C MET A 312 -11.57 13.37 13.29
N GLU A 313 -11.96 14.50 12.70
CA GLU A 313 -12.80 15.52 13.36
C GLU A 313 -14.21 15.02 13.67
N LYS A 314 -14.80 14.19 12.81
CA LYS A 314 -16.05 13.46 13.04
C LYS A 314 -16.10 12.26 12.12
N VAL A 315 -16.10 11.08 12.68
CA VAL A 315 -16.24 9.88 11.86
C VAL A 315 -17.71 9.51 11.72
N GLU A 316 -18.49 9.60 12.81
CA GLU A 316 -19.92 9.30 12.86
C GLU A 316 -20.59 10.01 14.04
N ASN A 317 -21.89 10.31 13.91
CA ASN A 317 -22.61 11.12 14.92
C ASN A 317 -22.87 10.39 16.25
N GLU A 318 -22.92 9.05 16.26
CA GLU A 318 -23.30 8.23 17.41
C GLU A 318 -22.11 7.62 18.15
N TYR A 319 -20.90 7.65 17.57
CA TYR A 319 -19.73 7.01 18.11
C TYR A 319 -18.64 8.02 18.46
N SER A 320 -18.10 7.89 19.66
CA SER A 320 -17.04 8.77 20.17
C SER A 320 -15.63 8.21 19.90
N THR A 321 -15.53 6.89 19.70
CA THR A 321 -14.25 6.24 19.40
C THR A 321 -14.41 5.24 18.26
N VAL A 322 -13.54 5.33 17.27
CA VAL A 322 -13.46 4.38 16.15
C VAL A 322 -12.05 3.83 16.06
N LEU A 323 -11.93 2.50 16.21
CA LEU A 323 -10.67 1.79 16.09
C LEU A 323 -10.61 1.09 14.74
N SER A 324 -9.66 1.46 13.91
CA SER A 324 -9.27 0.69 12.72
C SER A 324 -8.26 -0.37 13.12
N THR A 325 -8.57 -1.63 12.91
CA THR A 325 -7.70 -2.76 13.26
C THR A 325 -7.47 -3.68 12.09
N ALA A 326 -6.37 -4.43 12.12
CA ALA A 326 -6.12 -5.51 11.19
C ALA A 326 -5.32 -6.65 11.84
N ILE A 327 -5.72 -7.88 11.54
CA ILE A 327 -4.98 -9.09 11.85
C ILE A 327 -3.92 -9.28 10.78
N SER A 328 -2.66 -9.36 11.13
CA SER A 328 -1.55 -9.56 10.18
C SER A 328 -0.90 -10.95 10.25
N ILE A 329 -1.24 -11.76 11.28
CA ILE A 329 -0.76 -13.13 11.47
C ILE A 329 -1.98 -14.04 11.61
N CYS A 330 -2.49 -14.56 10.49
CA CYS A 330 -3.74 -15.32 10.47
C CYS A 330 -3.57 -16.82 10.72
N ASP A 331 -2.33 -17.32 10.72
CA ASP A 331 -1.98 -18.74 10.84
C ASP A 331 -1.44 -19.16 12.22
N ARG A 332 -1.38 -18.21 13.19
CA ARG A 332 -0.99 -18.47 14.58
C ARG A 332 -2.22 -18.73 15.45
N ASN A 333 -2.13 -19.71 16.35
CA ASN A 333 -3.21 -19.97 17.30
C ASN A 333 -3.30 -18.85 18.34
N SER A 334 -4.51 -18.44 18.67
CA SER A 334 -4.78 -17.65 19.87
C SER A 334 -4.54 -18.50 21.12
N ASN A 335 -4.00 -17.90 22.17
CA ASN A 335 -3.80 -18.56 23.47
C ASN A 335 -5.11 -18.81 24.23
N TYR A 336 -6.19 -18.14 23.83
CA TYR A 336 -7.50 -18.24 24.48
C TYR A 336 -8.46 -19.19 23.74
N THR A 337 -8.64 -18.99 22.44
CA THR A 337 -9.55 -19.81 21.64
C THR A 337 -8.90 -21.06 21.09
N TYR A 338 -7.57 -21.16 21.12
CA TYR A 338 -6.75 -22.20 20.48
C TYR A 338 -7.00 -22.35 18.97
N LYS A 339 -7.63 -21.36 18.35
CA LYS A 339 -7.89 -21.28 16.91
C LYS A 339 -6.97 -20.28 16.25
N LYS A 340 -6.70 -20.50 14.98
CA LYS A 340 -6.13 -19.50 14.07
C LYS A 340 -7.22 -18.54 13.62
N ALA A 341 -6.86 -17.30 13.28
CA ALA A 341 -7.82 -16.36 12.71
C ALA A 341 -8.50 -16.93 11.45
N ASN A 342 -7.75 -17.68 10.63
CA ASN A 342 -8.28 -18.37 9.44
C ASN A 342 -9.35 -19.43 9.74
N GLU A 343 -9.49 -19.87 10.96
CA GLU A 343 -10.46 -20.90 11.38
C GLU A 343 -11.69 -20.29 12.08
N CYS A 344 -11.72 -18.98 12.22
CA CYS A 344 -12.75 -18.27 12.96
C CYS A 344 -13.87 -17.73 12.06
N THR A 345 -15.09 -17.73 12.60
CA THR A 345 -16.23 -16.98 12.04
C THR A 345 -16.06 -15.48 12.25
N ASN A 346 -16.91 -14.65 11.62
CA ASN A 346 -16.92 -13.21 11.85
C ASN A 346 -16.99 -12.83 13.32
N ASP A 347 -17.94 -13.45 14.05
CA ASP A 347 -18.16 -13.13 15.46
C ASP A 347 -17.00 -13.57 16.35
N GLU A 348 -16.39 -14.71 16.04
CA GLU A 348 -15.18 -15.18 16.75
C GLU A 348 -14.00 -14.27 16.50
N LEU A 349 -13.78 -13.80 15.24
CA LEU A 349 -12.73 -12.83 14.90
C LEU A 349 -12.91 -11.55 15.69
N ILE A 350 -14.11 -10.97 15.66
CA ILE A 350 -14.43 -9.71 16.34
C ILE A 350 -14.16 -9.83 17.84
N LYS A 351 -14.67 -10.88 18.50
CA LYS A 351 -14.50 -11.08 19.94
C LYS A 351 -13.05 -11.30 20.33
N GLU A 352 -12.33 -12.11 19.55
CA GLU A 352 -10.95 -12.46 19.87
C GLU A 352 -9.99 -11.28 19.64
N VAL A 353 -10.17 -10.49 18.58
CA VAL A 353 -9.40 -9.26 18.35
C VAL A 353 -9.65 -8.25 19.47
N HIS A 354 -10.90 -8.07 19.89
CA HIS A 354 -11.24 -7.20 21.03
C HIS A 354 -10.52 -7.66 22.31
N ARG A 355 -10.55 -8.97 22.62
CA ARG A 355 -9.84 -9.52 23.78
C ARG A 355 -8.33 -9.28 23.70
N GLN A 356 -7.69 -9.57 22.55
CA GLN A 356 -6.26 -9.40 22.38
C GLN A 356 -5.84 -7.92 22.52
N ILE A 357 -6.64 -6.99 22.00
CA ILE A 357 -6.39 -5.55 22.19
C ILE A 357 -6.51 -5.18 23.67
N LYS A 358 -7.60 -5.59 24.33
CA LYS A 358 -7.85 -5.30 25.76
C LYS A 358 -6.69 -5.76 26.64
N GLU A 359 -6.17 -6.96 26.42
CA GLU A 359 -5.02 -7.47 27.16
C GLU A 359 -3.70 -6.77 26.82
N SER A 360 -3.45 -6.51 25.53
CA SER A 360 -2.19 -5.90 25.06
C SER A 360 -2.03 -4.46 25.54
N VAL A 361 -3.10 -3.67 25.54
CA VAL A 361 -3.03 -2.26 25.94
C VAL A 361 -3.38 -2.01 27.40
N PHE A 362 -3.73 -3.07 28.14
CA PHE A 362 -4.10 -3.00 29.56
C PHE A 362 -5.22 -2.00 29.85
N ILE A 363 -6.20 -1.90 28.94
CA ILE A 363 -7.37 -1.03 29.06
C ILE A 363 -8.60 -1.88 29.21
N ASP A 364 -9.51 -1.43 30.05
CA ASP A 364 -10.86 -1.95 30.11
C ASP A 364 -11.69 -1.38 28.95
N LEU A 365 -11.57 -2.03 27.77
CA LEU A 365 -12.40 -1.70 26.63
C LEU A 365 -13.86 -2.08 26.92
N SER A 366 -14.79 -1.17 26.63
CA SER A 366 -16.23 -1.44 26.70
C SER A 366 -16.60 -2.64 25.82
N ASP A 367 -17.48 -3.48 26.30
CA ASP A 367 -18.09 -4.56 25.53
C ASP A 367 -19.32 -4.08 24.71
N ASP A 368 -19.72 -2.80 24.86
CA ASP A 368 -20.75 -2.15 24.04
C ASP A 368 -20.10 -1.48 22.82
N TYR A 369 -19.99 -2.24 21.75
CA TYR A 369 -19.45 -1.78 20.47
C TYR A 369 -20.23 -2.33 19.28
N THR A 370 -20.17 -1.61 18.16
CA THR A 370 -20.50 -2.14 16.83
C THR A 370 -19.19 -2.43 16.11
N ALA A 371 -19.06 -3.62 15.51
CA ALA A 371 -17.84 -3.98 14.77
C ALA A 371 -18.16 -4.54 13.39
N ILE A 372 -17.34 -4.19 12.42
CA ILE A 372 -17.50 -4.60 11.02
C ILE A 372 -16.21 -5.21 10.51
N VAL A 373 -16.27 -6.50 10.11
CA VAL A 373 -15.23 -7.07 9.26
C VAL A 373 -15.34 -6.44 7.88
N ASN A 374 -14.26 -5.86 7.37
CA ASN A 374 -14.29 -5.15 6.09
C ASN A 374 -14.79 -6.04 4.96
N PRO A 375 -15.76 -5.60 4.13
CA PRO A 375 -16.31 -6.42 3.03
C PRO A 375 -15.31 -6.82 1.94
N ASN A 376 -14.10 -6.24 1.94
CA ASN A 376 -12.99 -6.72 1.12
C ASN A 376 -12.42 -8.06 1.60
N ASN A 377 -12.60 -8.41 2.86
CA ASN A 377 -12.28 -9.70 3.41
C ASN A 377 -13.46 -10.66 3.22
N TYR A 378 -13.20 -11.87 2.77
CA TYR A 378 -14.20 -12.92 2.65
C TYR A 378 -13.62 -14.28 3.01
N TYR A 379 -14.46 -15.15 3.54
CA TYR A 379 -14.06 -16.51 3.86
C TYR A 379 -14.14 -17.39 2.61
N ASN A 380 -13.01 -17.92 2.17
CA ASN A 380 -12.94 -18.85 1.06
C ASN A 380 -13.14 -20.29 1.58
N VAL A 381 -14.34 -20.82 1.42
CA VAL A 381 -14.70 -22.18 1.90
C VAL A 381 -13.88 -23.29 1.24
N HIS A 382 -13.41 -23.10 0.00
CA HIS A 382 -12.60 -24.10 -0.70
C HIS A 382 -11.17 -24.18 -0.18
N LYS A 383 -10.63 -23.04 0.28
CA LYS A 383 -9.28 -22.95 0.84
C LYS A 383 -9.27 -23.00 2.36
N ASN A 384 -10.44 -22.97 2.98
CA ASN A 384 -10.65 -22.94 4.42
C ASN A 384 -9.84 -21.81 5.09
N LYS A 385 -9.92 -20.58 4.52
CA LYS A 385 -9.23 -19.40 5.04
C LYS A 385 -9.87 -18.11 4.59
N TRP A 386 -9.56 -17.03 5.30
CA TRP A 386 -9.89 -15.67 4.89
C TRP A 386 -8.98 -15.19 3.76
N GLU A 387 -9.54 -14.48 2.80
CA GLU A 387 -8.82 -13.86 1.69
C GLU A 387 -9.30 -12.42 1.47
N CYS A 388 -8.43 -11.58 0.88
CA CYS A 388 -8.79 -10.25 0.41
C CYS A 388 -9.20 -10.29 -1.06
N LYS A 389 -10.28 -9.60 -1.42
CA LYS A 389 -10.70 -9.42 -2.83
C LYS A 389 -9.71 -8.56 -3.59
N ASP A 390 -9.25 -7.48 -2.96
CA ASP A 390 -8.28 -6.55 -3.53
C ASP A 390 -6.90 -6.83 -2.92
N ASN A 391 -6.20 -7.78 -3.51
CA ASN A 391 -4.84 -8.11 -3.10
C ASN A 391 -3.89 -7.00 -3.55
N ALA A 392 -3.34 -6.26 -2.60
CA ALA A 392 -2.24 -5.36 -2.90
C ALA A 392 -0.96 -6.17 -3.19
N TYR A 393 -0.09 -5.57 -3.97
CA TYR A 393 1.21 -6.13 -4.29
C TYR A 393 2.22 -5.85 -3.19
N PHE A 394 3.04 -6.83 -2.86
CA PHE A 394 4.27 -6.66 -2.10
C PHE A 394 5.45 -7.34 -2.82
N ASN A 395 6.67 -6.85 -2.59
CA ASN A 395 7.83 -7.32 -3.31
C ASN A 395 8.41 -8.60 -2.70
N VAL A 396 8.81 -9.54 -3.56
CA VAL A 396 9.55 -10.74 -3.16
C VAL A 396 11.02 -10.53 -3.50
N TYR A 397 11.93 -10.92 -2.60
CA TYR A 397 13.36 -10.89 -2.90
C TYR A 397 13.67 -11.78 -4.12
N ASN A 398 14.68 -11.42 -4.89
CA ASN A 398 15.13 -12.18 -6.09
C ASN A 398 14.19 -12.14 -7.29
N GLU A 399 13.06 -11.44 -7.23
CA GLU A 399 12.11 -11.38 -8.35
C GLU A 399 12.19 -10.05 -9.09
N LYS A 400 12.01 -10.13 -10.40
CA LYS A 400 11.98 -8.95 -11.27
C LYS A 400 10.61 -8.29 -11.19
N TYR A 401 10.59 -6.97 -11.36
CA TYR A 401 9.34 -6.22 -11.54
C TYR A 401 8.71 -6.52 -12.91
N ILE A 402 7.38 -6.42 -12.99
CA ILE A 402 6.67 -6.52 -14.26
C ILE A 402 6.93 -5.22 -15.06
N PRO A 403 7.31 -5.29 -16.36
CA PRO A 403 7.46 -4.08 -17.19
C PRO A 403 6.12 -3.38 -17.40
N PHE A 404 6.13 -2.09 -17.72
CA PHE A 404 4.91 -1.38 -18.10
C PHE A 404 4.34 -1.89 -19.41
N GLU A 405 5.19 -2.14 -20.39
CA GLU A 405 4.84 -2.52 -21.75
C GLU A 405 4.39 -3.98 -21.84
N SER A 406 3.52 -4.23 -22.79
CA SER A 406 3.13 -5.57 -23.20
C SER A 406 3.63 -5.88 -24.62
N SER A 407 3.44 -7.10 -25.08
CA SER A 407 3.65 -7.47 -26.49
C SER A 407 2.58 -6.89 -27.44
N ILE A 408 1.50 -6.32 -26.93
CA ILE A 408 0.46 -5.63 -27.68
C ILE A 408 0.77 -4.13 -27.68
N ASN A 409 0.78 -3.53 -28.88
CA ASN A 409 1.35 -2.18 -29.09
C ASN A 409 0.71 -1.07 -28.25
N ASN A 410 -0.59 -1.16 -27.94
CA ASN A 410 -1.33 -0.14 -27.22
C ASN A 410 -1.79 -0.56 -25.83
N LEU A 411 -1.26 -1.68 -25.30
CA LEU A 411 -1.61 -2.20 -23.98
C LEU A 411 -0.46 -2.09 -23.01
N TYR A 412 -0.75 -1.56 -21.82
CA TYR A 412 0.21 -1.36 -20.73
C TYR A 412 -0.36 -1.86 -19.40
N ASN A 413 0.49 -2.15 -18.44
CA ASN A 413 0.08 -2.36 -17.05
C ASN A 413 0.70 -1.31 -16.13
N LEU A 414 0.04 -1.05 -14.99
CA LEU A 414 0.46 -0.02 -14.05
C LEU A 414 0.13 -0.43 -12.61
N GLY A 415 1.11 -0.25 -11.73
CA GLY A 415 0.95 -0.47 -10.30
C GLY A 415 2.28 -0.42 -9.56
N THR A 416 2.24 -0.67 -8.26
CA THR A 416 3.47 -0.73 -7.43
C THR A 416 4.42 -1.86 -7.87
N HIS A 417 3.91 -2.84 -8.58
CA HIS A 417 4.64 -3.98 -9.15
C HIS A 417 5.55 -3.64 -10.35
N ASN A 418 5.58 -2.40 -10.81
CA ASN A 418 6.50 -1.97 -11.87
C ASN A 418 7.84 -1.45 -11.33
N GLY A 419 7.96 -1.19 -10.02
CA GLY A 419 9.24 -0.96 -9.35
C GLY A 419 9.96 0.35 -9.69
N LYS A 420 9.26 1.36 -10.19
CA LYS A 420 9.84 2.67 -10.54
C LYS A 420 9.87 3.67 -9.39
N SER A 421 9.35 3.28 -8.22
CA SER A 421 9.38 4.13 -7.02
C SER A 421 10.70 3.99 -6.27
N TYR A 422 11.15 5.09 -5.67
CA TYR A 422 12.24 5.06 -4.70
C TYR A 422 11.85 4.29 -3.41
N ILE A 423 10.58 4.42 -2.98
CA ILE A 423 10.04 3.64 -1.87
C ILE A 423 9.82 2.20 -2.35
N SER A 424 10.50 1.25 -1.70
CA SER A 424 10.58 -0.14 -2.14
C SER A 424 9.40 -1.01 -1.68
N TYR A 425 8.46 -0.47 -0.92
CA TYR A 425 7.27 -1.17 -0.43
C TYR A 425 5.98 -0.54 -0.97
N THR A 426 4.88 -1.28 -0.86
CA THR A 426 3.58 -0.86 -1.42
C THR A 426 2.99 0.31 -0.63
N THR A 427 2.90 1.48 -1.27
CA THR A 427 2.37 2.71 -0.68
C THR A 427 1.60 3.54 -1.70
N MET A 428 0.91 4.58 -1.22
CA MET A 428 0.33 5.62 -2.08
C MET A 428 1.40 6.26 -2.97
N GLU A 429 2.57 6.58 -2.40
CA GLU A 429 3.69 7.17 -3.13
C GLU A 429 4.24 6.24 -4.21
N SER A 430 4.38 4.94 -3.91
CA SER A 430 4.86 3.99 -4.92
C SER A 430 3.87 3.83 -6.07
N ALA A 431 2.57 3.89 -5.81
CA ALA A 431 1.52 3.88 -6.83
C ALA A 431 1.60 5.12 -7.73
N VAL A 432 1.73 6.31 -7.12
CA VAL A 432 1.83 7.60 -7.83
C VAL A 432 3.14 7.69 -8.63
N SER A 433 4.27 7.30 -8.04
CA SER A 433 5.58 7.36 -8.72
C SER A 433 5.62 6.47 -9.96
N ASN A 434 5.04 5.26 -9.90
CA ASN A 434 4.93 4.41 -11.08
C ASN A 434 4.01 5.03 -12.16
N ALA A 435 2.93 5.69 -11.75
CA ALA A 435 2.02 6.37 -12.69
C ALA A 435 2.71 7.55 -13.41
N ILE A 436 3.47 8.36 -12.67
CA ILE A 436 4.27 9.46 -13.26
C ILE A 436 5.32 8.90 -14.23
N SER A 437 6.00 7.80 -13.86
CA SER A 437 6.97 7.14 -14.74
C SER A 437 6.32 6.66 -16.04
N LEU A 438 5.20 5.95 -15.96
CA LEU A 438 4.49 5.49 -17.16
C LEU A 438 3.97 6.68 -17.99
N ALA A 439 3.43 7.72 -17.35
CA ALA A 439 2.99 8.92 -18.06
C ALA A 439 4.13 9.54 -18.88
N GLY A 440 5.33 9.63 -18.31
CA GLY A 440 6.52 10.11 -19.00
C GLY A 440 7.01 9.21 -20.16
N GLU A 441 6.86 7.89 -20.03
CA GLU A 441 7.16 6.93 -21.10
C GLU A 441 6.13 7.02 -22.25
N LEU A 442 4.86 7.18 -21.92
CA LEU A 442 3.78 7.32 -22.92
C LEU A 442 3.80 8.69 -23.63
N TYR A 443 4.21 9.73 -22.89
CA TYR A 443 4.11 11.14 -23.30
C TYR A 443 5.29 11.93 -22.74
N PRO A 444 6.41 12.03 -23.46
CA PRO A 444 7.62 12.73 -23.00
C PRO A 444 7.38 14.17 -22.56
N GLU A 445 6.39 14.85 -23.12
CA GLU A 445 6.00 16.21 -22.72
C GLU A 445 5.49 16.31 -21.27
N VAL A 446 5.01 15.21 -20.68
CA VAL A 446 4.59 15.15 -19.26
C VAL A 446 5.78 15.33 -18.32
N ILE A 447 6.98 14.90 -18.72
CA ILE A 447 8.19 14.94 -17.89
C ILE A 447 8.55 16.38 -17.51
N SER A 448 8.26 17.35 -18.37
CA SER A 448 8.53 18.77 -18.09
C SER A 448 7.73 19.29 -16.88
N LYS A 449 6.55 18.71 -16.62
CA LYS A 449 5.68 19.09 -15.51
C LYS A 449 5.76 18.13 -14.32
N TYR A 450 5.86 16.83 -14.59
CA TYR A 450 5.83 15.76 -13.59
C TYR A 450 7.11 14.94 -13.63
N SER A 451 8.18 15.48 -13.07
CA SER A 451 9.41 14.72 -12.80
C SER A 451 9.30 14.00 -11.46
N LEU A 452 9.86 12.78 -11.40
CA LEU A 452 9.93 12.05 -10.13
C LEU A 452 10.84 12.77 -9.14
N TYR A 453 10.26 13.18 -8.03
CA TYR A 453 11.01 13.74 -6.92
C TYR A 453 11.49 12.63 -5.97
N ARG A 454 12.76 12.66 -5.62
CA ARG A 454 13.38 11.80 -4.62
C ARG A 454 13.77 12.65 -3.42
N GLY A 455 13.35 12.24 -2.23
CA GLY A 455 13.67 12.94 -1.00
C GLY A 455 15.15 12.83 -0.59
N ILE A 456 15.48 13.50 0.49
CA ILE A 456 16.79 13.39 1.13
C ILE A 456 16.82 12.08 1.93
N THR A 457 17.82 11.24 1.66
CA THR A 457 18.01 9.94 2.31
C THR A 457 19.08 10.03 3.41
N LEU A 458 19.12 9.03 4.27
CA LEU A 458 20.19 8.89 5.27
C LEU A 458 21.57 8.89 4.61
N LYS A 459 21.71 8.20 3.48
CA LYS A 459 22.93 8.18 2.67
C LYS A 459 23.33 9.60 2.25
N ASN A 460 22.41 10.43 1.79
CA ASN A 460 22.69 11.82 1.42
C ASN A 460 23.19 12.63 2.61
N ILE A 461 22.60 12.45 3.79
CA ILE A 461 23.00 13.14 5.02
C ILE A 461 24.41 12.71 5.44
N ILE A 462 24.69 11.41 5.43
CA ILE A 462 26.03 10.89 5.77
C ILE A 462 27.08 11.43 4.80
N MET A 463 26.80 11.41 3.49
CA MET A 463 27.71 11.97 2.48
C MET A 463 27.97 13.45 2.71
N LEU A 464 26.95 14.23 3.04
CA LEU A 464 27.11 15.65 3.36
C LEU A 464 28.01 15.86 4.59
N ILE A 465 27.81 15.07 5.65
CA ILE A 465 28.63 15.13 6.86
C ILE A 465 30.10 14.82 6.51
N ILE A 466 30.35 13.76 5.73
CA ILE A 466 31.71 13.39 5.29
C ILE A 466 32.36 14.53 4.51
N ILE A 467 31.64 15.15 3.57
CA ILE A 467 32.15 16.28 2.79
C ILE A 467 32.51 17.47 3.72
N ILE A 468 31.63 17.81 4.65
CA ILE A 468 31.88 18.89 5.63
C ILE A 468 33.12 18.57 6.46
N MET A 469 33.27 17.34 6.95
CA MET A 469 34.44 16.91 7.72
C MET A 469 35.74 17.08 6.89
N PHE A 470 35.74 16.65 5.63
CA PHE A 470 36.90 16.83 4.74
C PHE A 470 37.25 18.29 4.53
N VAL A 471 36.26 19.17 4.31
CA VAL A 471 36.48 20.60 4.17
C VAL A 471 37.06 21.21 5.44
N LEU A 472 36.55 20.84 6.61
CA LEU A 472 37.07 21.32 7.90
C LEU A 472 38.50 20.84 8.16
N ILE A 473 38.81 19.58 7.88
CA ILE A 473 40.17 19.04 8.00
C ILE A 473 41.13 19.79 7.07
N PHE A 474 40.71 19.99 5.81
CA PHE A 474 41.52 20.75 4.85
C PHE A 474 41.78 22.20 5.30
N TYR A 475 40.78 22.83 5.91
CA TYR A 475 40.91 24.19 6.44
C TYR A 475 41.82 24.25 7.70
N LEU A 476 41.80 23.21 8.53
CA LEU A 476 42.64 23.14 9.74
C LEU A 476 44.13 22.79 9.46
N ILE A 477 44.38 22.13 8.32
CA ILE A 477 45.75 21.75 7.90
C ILE A 477 46.41 22.90 7.12
N ARG A 478 45.67 23.86 6.64
CA ARG A 478 46.11 25.04 5.92
C ARG A 478 46.38 26.21 6.87
#